data_51fad549233df347f59b78ea5f448565
#
_entry.id   51fad549233df347f59b78ea5f448565
#
_cell.length_a   1.000
_cell.length_b   1.000
_cell.length_c   1.000
_cell.angle_alpha   90.00
_cell.angle_beta   90.00
_cell.angle_gamma   90.00
#
_symmetry.space_group_name_H-M   'P 1'
#
loop_
_entity.id
_entity.type
_entity.pdbx_description
1 polymer ?
#
loop_
_entity_poly.entity_id
_entity_poly.type
_entity_poly.pdbx_seq_one_letter_code
_entity_poly.pdbx_strand_id
1 'polypeptide(L)'
;MFIEGCSDAIEKFRTVSLYLTFLYYLCAAINIFILDMENKYITVSYRLYAMNGGKKELIEEAPAAHPFQFISGIGYTLDRFEKEITALEKGADFSFTIPCAEAYGERDEDNVRQVSKAMFCDPDGNFDSENIYPGNIIMLNDNEGHRFYANVGEITDDKVVIDLNHPHAGKDLMFEGKIIEMRPATNKEIEEIVNAMSGGCGGHCEGCGGGCGEEGHHHHDEDGCCGGGCGHCH
;
A
#
# COMPACT_ATOMS: atom_id res chain seq x y z
N MET A 1 36.18 30.84 -59.16
CA MET A 1 34.75 30.55 -58.97
C MET A 1 34.58 29.12 -58.49
N PHE A 2 35.13 28.78 -57.30
CA PHE A 2 35.06 27.39 -56.72
C PHE A 2 35.16 27.35 -55.17
N ILE A 3 34.81 28.40 -54.45
CA ILE A 3 34.97 28.44 -52.98
C ILE A 3 33.62 28.58 -52.27
N GLU A 4 32.54 28.94 -52.94
CA GLU A 4 31.22 29.13 -52.28
C GLU A 4 30.49 27.81 -51.93
N GLY A 5 30.74 26.71 -52.64
CA GLY A 5 30.10 25.43 -52.37
C GLY A 5 30.63 24.65 -51.16
N CYS A 6 31.83 25.00 -50.66
CA CYS A 6 32.46 24.28 -49.55
C CYS A 6 31.96 24.76 -48.17
N SER A 7 31.57 26.04 -48.06
CA SER A 7 31.06 26.64 -46.85
C SER A 7 29.68 26.05 -46.44
N ASP A 8 28.77 25.91 -47.41
CA ASP A 8 27.42 25.35 -47.19
C ASP A 8 27.44 23.86 -46.80
N ALA A 9 28.38 23.10 -47.30
CA ALA A 9 28.54 21.70 -46.93
C ALA A 9 29.05 21.55 -45.50
N ILE A 10 29.96 22.40 -45.04
CA ILE A 10 30.50 22.39 -43.67
C ILE A 10 29.42 22.81 -42.67
N GLU A 11 28.60 23.80 -43.03
CA GLU A 11 27.50 24.25 -42.15
C GLU A 11 26.39 23.20 -42.02
N LYS A 12 26.06 22.49 -43.09
CA LYS A 12 25.14 21.33 -43.06
C LYS A 12 25.70 20.17 -42.24
N PHE A 13 26.98 19.87 -42.32
CA PHE A 13 27.60 18.83 -41.48
C PHE A 13 27.61 19.22 -40.00
N ARG A 14 27.83 20.49 -39.67
CA ARG A 14 27.77 20.99 -38.29
C ARG A 14 26.35 20.89 -37.70
N THR A 15 25.31 21.25 -38.46
CA THR A 15 23.91 21.12 -38.04
C THR A 15 23.49 19.66 -37.85
N VAL A 16 23.86 18.76 -38.72
CA VAL A 16 23.57 17.31 -38.60
C VAL A 16 24.30 16.72 -37.39
N SER A 17 25.57 17.11 -37.16
CA SER A 17 26.33 16.65 -36.00
C SER A 17 25.71 17.13 -34.67
N LEU A 18 25.26 18.38 -34.61
CA LEU A 18 24.53 18.92 -33.43
C LEU A 18 23.19 18.23 -33.21
N TYR A 19 22.45 17.88 -34.26
CA TYR A 19 21.21 17.12 -34.18
C TYR A 19 21.41 15.69 -33.66
N LEU A 20 22.47 15.02 -34.12
CA LEU A 20 22.81 13.66 -33.69
C LEU A 20 23.25 13.65 -32.22
N THR A 21 24.03 14.64 -31.77
CA THR A 21 24.39 14.76 -30.35
C THR A 21 23.19 15.10 -29.49
N PHE A 22 22.28 15.96 -29.92
CA PHE A 22 21.04 16.28 -29.22
C PHE A 22 20.12 15.05 -29.10
N LEU A 23 19.95 14.28 -30.20
CA LEU A 23 19.20 13.03 -30.20
C LEU A 23 19.83 11.99 -29.28
N TYR A 24 21.14 11.88 -29.20
CA TYR A 24 21.86 11.00 -28.30
C TYR A 24 21.60 11.37 -26.82
N TYR A 25 21.69 12.66 -26.47
CA TYR A 25 21.38 13.15 -25.14
C TYR A 25 19.89 12.98 -24.79
N LEU A 26 19.01 13.20 -25.77
CA LEU A 26 17.56 12.97 -25.55
C LEU A 26 17.25 11.48 -25.34
N CYS A 27 17.85 10.59 -26.12
CA CYS A 27 17.71 9.14 -25.94
C CYS A 27 18.30 8.68 -24.60
N ALA A 28 19.45 9.22 -24.18
CA ALA A 28 20.03 8.93 -22.88
C ALA A 28 19.15 9.42 -21.73
N ALA A 29 18.59 10.62 -21.84
CA ALA A 29 17.65 11.17 -20.85
C ALA A 29 16.35 10.36 -20.78
N ILE A 30 15.81 9.94 -21.92
CA ILE A 30 14.61 9.07 -21.98
C ILE A 30 14.90 7.70 -21.38
N ASN A 31 16.06 7.10 -21.65
CA ASN A 31 16.45 5.83 -21.03
C ASN A 31 16.62 5.95 -19.51
N ILE A 32 17.19 7.04 -19.02
CA ILE A 32 17.29 7.31 -17.57
C ILE A 32 15.89 7.46 -16.97
N PHE A 33 14.99 8.17 -17.64
CA PHE A 33 13.61 8.37 -17.18
C PHE A 33 12.79 7.06 -17.21
N ILE A 34 12.99 6.19 -18.20
CA ILE A 34 12.32 4.88 -18.27
C ILE A 34 12.84 3.92 -17.20
N LEU A 35 14.16 3.96 -16.90
CA LEU A 35 14.75 3.16 -15.81
C LEU A 35 14.26 3.57 -14.41
N ASP A 36 13.84 4.84 -14.25
CA ASP A 36 13.29 5.34 -12.98
C ASP A 36 11.80 4.94 -12.77
N MET A 37 11.14 4.43 -13.83
CA MET A 37 9.75 3.95 -13.78
C MET A 37 9.64 2.42 -13.62
N GLU A 38 10.74 1.70 -13.47
CA GLU A 38 10.69 0.26 -13.19
C GLU A 38 10.28 0.01 -11.73
N ASN A 39 9.25 -0.81 -11.54
CA ASN A 39 8.87 -1.28 -10.23
C ASN A 39 10.04 -2.04 -9.59
N LYS A 40 10.43 -1.65 -8.39
CA LYS A 40 11.52 -2.27 -7.63
C LYS A 40 10.97 -3.17 -6.54
N TYR A 41 11.48 -4.38 -6.44
CA TYR A 41 11.30 -5.23 -5.28
C TYR A 41 12.28 -4.81 -4.19
N ILE A 42 11.76 -4.40 -3.06
CA ILE A 42 12.53 -3.78 -1.99
C ILE A 42 12.29 -4.54 -0.69
N THR A 43 13.39 -4.84 0.00
CA THR A 43 13.38 -5.47 1.32
C THR A 43 14.09 -4.53 2.30
N VAL A 44 13.40 -4.11 3.35
CA VAL A 44 13.92 -3.20 4.37
C VAL A 44 13.74 -3.76 5.78
N SER A 45 14.70 -3.49 6.64
CA SER A 45 14.50 -3.57 8.08
C SER A 45 14.31 -2.16 8.61
N TYR A 46 13.31 -1.94 9.47
CA TYR A 46 13.06 -0.60 10.01
C TYR A 46 12.44 -0.63 11.40
N ARG A 47 12.49 0.52 12.04
CA ARG A 47 11.71 0.90 13.20
C ARG A 47 10.90 2.13 12.87
N LEU A 48 9.62 2.06 13.14
CA LEU A 48 8.68 3.16 12.97
C LEU A 48 8.33 3.75 14.32
N TYR A 49 8.47 5.07 14.42
CA TYR A 49 8.14 5.82 15.61
C TYR A 49 7.09 6.88 15.30
N ALA A 50 6.12 7.04 16.20
CA ALA A 50 5.26 8.22 16.23
C ALA A 50 5.95 9.33 17.01
N MET A 51 5.89 10.53 16.47
CA MET A 51 6.36 11.74 17.13
C MET A 51 5.16 12.46 17.73
N ASN A 52 5.04 12.45 19.05
CA ASN A 52 3.95 13.11 19.76
C ASN A 52 4.55 14.14 20.73
N GLY A 53 4.39 15.44 20.41
CA GLY A 53 4.87 16.53 21.27
C GLY A 53 6.37 16.45 21.61
N GLY A 54 7.20 15.94 20.67
CA GLY A 54 8.65 15.76 20.87
C GLY A 54 9.04 14.45 21.56
N LYS A 55 8.09 13.61 21.92
CA LYS A 55 8.35 12.24 22.40
C LYS A 55 8.33 11.27 21.23
N LYS A 56 9.30 10.35 21.24
CA LYS A 56 9.45 9.28 20.25
C LYS A 56 8.88 7.99 20.84
N GLU A 57 7.80 7.51 20.25
CA GLU A 57 7.10 6.29 20.66
C GLU A 57 7.25 5.23 19.56
N LEU A 58 7.80 4.07 19.90
CA LEU A 58 7.94 2.96 18.94
C LEU A 58 6.53 2.39 18.66
N ILE A 59 6.15 2.38 17.37
CA ILE A 59 4.87 1.84 16.91
C ILE A 59 5.06 0.44 16.33
N GLU A 60 6.10 0.29 15.47
CA GLU A 60 6.30 -0.92 14.70
C GLU A 60 7.79 -1.18 14.49
N GLU A 61 8.17 -2.43 14.41
CA GLU A 61 9.52 -2.87 14.10
C GLU A 61 9.49 -4.04 13.12
N ALA A 62 10.22 -3.91 12.02
CA ALA A 62 10.51 -4.98 11.07
C ALA A 62 12.01 -5.30 11.13
N PRO A 63 12.43 -6.26 12.01
CA PRO A 63 13.83 -6.59 12.17
C PRO A 63 14.37 -7.32 10.96
N ALA A 64 15.70 -7.38 10.80
CA ALA A 64 16.36 -8.07 9.69
C ALA A 64 16.04 -9.59 9.61
N ALA A 65 15.56 -10.20 10.69
CA ALA A 65 15.10 -11.59 10.69
C ALA A 65 13.72 -11.76 10.02
N HIS A 66 12.88 -10.74 10.08
CA HIS A 66 11.56 -10.66 9.47
C HIS A 66 11.40 -9.29 8.81
N PRO A 67 12.09 -9.02 7.69
CA PRO A 67 12.10 -7.72 7.06
C PRO A 67 10.80 -7.46 6.33
N PHE A 68 10.45 -6.19 6.20
CA PHE A 68 9.34 -5.75 5.39
C PHE A 68 9.71 -5.79 3.91
N GLN A 69 8.80 -6.32 3.08
CA GLN A 69 9.00 -6.49 1.65
C GLN A 69 7.86 -5.81 0.91
N PHE A 70 8.17 -5.04 -0.11
CA PHE A 70 7.19 -4.39 -0.96
C PHE A 70 7.72 -4.17 -2.38
N ILE A 71 6.81 -3.90 -3.29
CA ILE A 71 7.12 -3.49 -4.66
C ILE A 71 6.72 -2.02 -4.81
N SER A 72 7.64 -1.20 -5.33
CA SER A 72 7.37 0.21 -5.58
C SER A 72 6.40 0.41 -6.75
N GLY A 73 5.64 1.50 -6.73
CA GLY A 73 4.74 1.90 -7.82
C GLY A 73 3.39 1.18 -7.85
N ILE A 74 3.06 0.37 -6.83
CA ILE A 74 1.75 -0.31 -6.75
C ILE A 74 0.84 0.23 -5.64
N GLY A 75 1.27 1.27 -4.92
CA GLY A 75 0.46 1.91 -3.87
C GLY A 75 0.29 1.07 -2.60
N TYR A 76 1.21 0.18 -2.30
CA TYR A 76 1.18 -0.67 -1.11
C TYR A 76 1.65 0.04 0.16
N THR A 77 2.46 1.07 0.02
CA THR A 77 3.06 1.84 1.11
C THR A 77 2.72 3.32 1.00
N LEU A 78 3.09 4.11 2.01
CA LEU A 78 2.96 5.57 1.93
C LEU A 78 3.83 6.10 0.79
N ASP A 79 3.28 6.95 -0.06
CA ASP A 79 3.97 7.52 -1.23
C ASP A 79 5.30 8.21 -0.84
N ARG A 80 5.28 8.91 0.29
CA ARG A 80 6.48 9.58 0.79
C ARG A 80 7.55 8.60 1.24
N PHE A 81 7.17 7.52 1.93
CA PHE A 81 8.09 6.45 2.34
C PHE A 81 8.73 5.80 1.10
N GLU A 82 7.91 5.44 0.13
CA GLU A 82 8.38 4.81 -1.11
C GLU A 82 9.36 5.70 -1.85
N LYS A 83 9.06 7.00 -1.96
CA LYS A 83 9.91 7.98 -2.62
C LYS A 83 11.28 8.12 -1.94
N GLU A 84 11.32 8.17 -0.60
CA GLU A 84 12.58 8.26 0.14
C GLU A 84 13.42 6.98 -0.01
N ILE A 85 12.78 5.80 0.06
CA ILE A 85 13.47 4.51 -0.05
C ILE A 85 13.98 4.26 -1.48
N THR A 86 13.19 4.55 -2.51
CA THR A 86 13.56 4.31 -3.91
C THR A 86 14.72 5.18 -4.40
N ALA A 87 14.96 6.31 -3.73
CA ALA A 87 16.09 7.21 -4.00
C ALA A 87 17.44 6.69 -3.45
N LEU A 88 17.42 5.66 -2.61
CA LEU A 88 18.59 5.11 -1.96
C LEU A 88 19.08 3.85 -2.69
N GLU A 89 20.26 3.36 -2.29
CA GLU A 89 20.86 2.14 -2.82
C GLU A 89 20.77 0.98 -1.84
N LYS A 90 20.90 -0.24 -2.36
CA LYS A 90 20.99 -1.45 -1.54
C LYS A 90 22.09 -1.33 -0.48
N GLY A 91 21.78 -1.63 0.76
CA GLY A 91 22.69 -1.59 1.90
C GLY A 91 22.78 -0.22 2.56
N ALA A 92 22.10 0.81 2.05
CA ALA A 92 22.06 2.13 2.68
C ALA A 92 21.24 2.10 3.98
N ASP A 93 21.71 2.83 4.97
CA ASP A 93 20.95 3.15 6.17
C ASP A 93 20.10 4.40 5.90
N PHE A 94 18.90 4.46 6.47
CA PHE A 94 18.02 5.61 6.31
C PHE A 94 17.42 6.07 7.63
N SER A 95 17.17 7.37 7.72
CA SER A 95 16.44 8.00 8.82
C SER A 95 15.75 9.25 8.28
N PHE A 96 14.42 9.24 8.25
CA PHE A 96 13.63 10.39 7.81
C PHE A 96 12.29 10.44 8.54
N THR A 97 11.68 11.64 8.53
CA THR A 97 10.37 11.86 9.14
C THR A 97 9.37 12.24 8.06
N ILE A 98 8.22 11.59 8.09
CA ILE A 98 7.07 11.90 7.24
C ILE A 98 6.09 12.71 8.09
N PRO A 99 5.76 13.97 7.68
CA PRO A 99 4.75 14.76 8.36
C PRO A 99 3.38 14.07 8.30
N CYS A 100 2.54 14.28 9.31
CA CYS A 100 1.21 13.66 9.38
C CYS A 100 0.37 13.92 8.11
N ALA A 101 0.48 15.10 7.51
CA ALA A 101 -0.24 15.45 6.27
C ALA A 101 0.14 14.58 5.05
N GLU A 102 1.37 14.05 5.00
CA GLU A 102 1.87 13.16 3.95
C GLU A 102 1.83 11.67 4.37
N ALA A 103 1.36 11.39 5.59
CA ALA A 103 1.20 10.04 6.15
C ALA A 103 -0.29 9.67 6.23
N TYR A 104 -0.86 9.69 7.42
CA TYR A 104 -2.25 9.30 7.67
C TYR A 104 -3.20 10.50 7.84
N GLY A 105 -2.75 11.70 7.48
CA GLY A 105 -3.50 12.93 7.59
C GLY A 105 -3.52 13.51 9.00
N GLU A 106 -4.08 14.70 9.11
CA GLU A 106 -4.32 15.34 10.39
C GLU A 106 -5.50 14.65 11.10
N ARG A 107 -5.53 14.77 12.43
CA ARG A 107 -6.67 14.29 13.21
C ARG A 107 -7.86 15.23 12.99
N ASP A 108 -8.99 14.68 12.59
CA ASP A 108 -10.24 15.40 12.38
C ASP A 108 -11.18 15.16 13.59
N GLU A 109 -11.54 16.22 14.27
CA GLU A 109 -12.45 16.15 15.42
C GLU A 109 -13.89 15.79 15.00
N ASP A 110 -14.27 16.03 13.74
CA ASP A 110 -15.57 15.63 13.20
C ASP A 110 -15.68 14.10 13.04
N ASN A 111 -14.56 13.40 13.02
CA ASN A 111 -14.50 11.94 13.04
C ASN A 111 -14.58 11.34 14.45
N VAL A 112 -14.59 12.18 15.50
CA VAL A 112 -14.81 11.72 16.87
C VAL A 112 -16.29 11.83 17.19
N ARG A 113 -16.97 10.71 17.37
CA ARG A 113 -18.41 10.63 17.54
C ARG A 113 -18.80 10.04 18.88
N GLN A 114 -19.88 10.56 19.45
CA GLN A 114 -20.52 9.99 20.63
C GLN A 114 -21.70 9.14 20.18
N VAL A 115 -21.69 7.87 20.49
CA VAL A 115 -22.77 6.92 20.22
C VAL A 115 -23.38 6.41 21.51
N SER A 116 -24.63 5.97 21.45
CA SER A 116 -25.31 5.42 22.62
C SER A 116 -24.63 4.11 23.06
N LYS A 117 -24.38 3.98 24.37
CA LYS A 117 -23.85 2.75 24.97
C LYS A 117 -24.75 1.54 24.70
N ALA A 118 -26.07 1.76 24.54
CA ALA A 118 -27.03 0.71 24.21
C ALA A 118 -26.74 0.01 22.87
N MET A 119 -25.98 0.63 21.95
CA MET A 119 -25.58 0.00 20.70
C MET A 119 -24.59 -1.15 20.90
N PHE A 120 -23.95 -1.20 22.04
CA PHE A 120 -22.94 -2.18 22.42
C PHE A 120 -23.42 -3.11 23.53
N CYS A 121 -24.74 -3.17 23.75
CA CYS A 121 -25.36 -4.11 24.66
C CYS A 121 -25.93 -5.31 23.89
N ASP A 122 -25.94 -6.46 24.57
CA ASP A 122 -26.62 -7.66 24.09
C ASP A 122 -28.16 -7.47 24.16
N PRO A 123 -28.98 -8.42 23.66
CA PRO A 123 -30.43 -8.37 23.76
C PRO A 123 -30.96 -8.35 25.19
N ASP A 124 -30.17 -8.81 26.17
CA ASP A 124 -30.50 -8.81 27.59
C ASP A 124 -30.14 -7.49 28.29
N GLY A 125 -29.53 -6.54 27.55
CA GLY A 125 -29.14 -5.21 28.03
C GLY A 125 -27.78 -5.15 28.72
N ASN A 126 -26.98 -6.23 28.69
CA ASN A 126 -25.63 -6.22 29.25
C ASN A 126 -24.65 -5.59 28.28
N PHE A 127 -23.83 -4.67 28.77
CA PHE A 127 -22.80 -4.01 27.99
C PHE A 127 -21.63 -4.97 27.74
N ASP A 128 -21.15 -5.03 26.48
CA ASP A 128 -20.01 -5.84 26.07
C ASP A 128 -18.68 -5.19 26.51
N SER A 129 -18.34 -5.35 27.77
CA SER A 129 -17.10 -4.82 28.34
C SER A 129 -15.85 -5.62 27.97
N GLU A 130 -15.99 -6.80 27.36
CA GLU A 130 -14.87 -7.62 26.93
C GLU A 130 -14.26 -7.07 25.64
N ASN A 131 -15.10 -6.57 24.73
CA ASN A 131 -14.67 -6.02 23.45
C ASN A 131 -14.64 -4.48 23.43
N ILE A 132 -15.48 -3.82 24.23
CA ILE A 132 -15.64 -2.36 24.25
C ILE A 132 -14.98 -1.79 25.51
N TYR A 133 -13.72 -1.43 25.39
CA TYR A 133 -12.94 -0.75 26.43
C TYR A 133 -12.05 0.35 25.84
N PRO A 134 -11.72 1.40 26.59
CA PRO A 134 -10.91 2.51 26.09
C PRO A 134 -9.57 2.06 25.52
N GLY A 135 -9.26 2.52 24.29
CA GLY A 135 -8.04 2.17 23.56
C GLY A 135 -8.14 0.91 22.68
N ASN A 136 -9.25 0.17 22.75
CA ASN A 136 -9.45 -0.96 21.85
C ASN A 136 -9.88 -0.50 20.45
N ILE A 137 -9.47 -1.26 19.43
CA ILE A 137 -9.90 -1.05 18.05
C ILE A 137 -10.99 -2.07 17.75
N ILE A 138 -12.17 -1.59 17.40
CA ILE A 138 -13.34 -2.40 17.08
C ILE A 138 -13.74 -2.25 15.62
N MET A 139 -14.31 -3.29 15.05
CA MET A 139 -14.87 -3.27 13.72
C MET A 139 -16.37 -2.97 13.80
N LEU A 140 -16.79 -1.90 13.14
CA LEU A 140 -18.18 -1.47 13.06
C LEU A 140 -18.68 -1.60 11.63
N ASN A 141 -20.00 -1.65 11.48
CA ASN A 141 -20.67 -1.59 10.18
C ASN A 141 -21.51 -0.30 10.12
N ASP A 142 -21.51 0.36 8.96
CA ASP A 142 -22.45 1.42 8.69
C ASP A 142 -23.85 0.87 8.28
N ASN A 143 -24.79 1.77 8.03
CA ASN A 143 -26.15 1.40 7.61
C ASN A 143 -26.19 0.79 6.20
N GLU A 144 -25.12 0.90 5.42
CA GLU A 144 -24.96 0.36 4.07
C GLU A 144 -24.21 -0.99 4.09
N GLY A 145 -23.76 -1.43 5.29
CA GLY A 145 -23.06 -2.69 5.48
C GLY A 145 -21.54 -2.61 5.26
N HIS A 146 -20.98 -1.42 5.05
CA HIS A 146 -19.54 -1.24 4.93
C HIS A 146 -18.89 -1.40 6.32
N ARG A 147 -17.78 -2.13 6.34
CA ARG A 147 -17.00 -2.36 7.54
C ARG A 147 -15.92 -1.32 7.69
N PHE A 148 -15.79 -0.78 8.88
CA PHE A 148 -14.72 0.16 9.22
C PHE A 148 -14.21 -0.08 10.63
N TYR A 149 -12.96 0.31 10.88
CA TYR A 149 -12.36 0.21 12.20
C TYR A 149 -12.53 1.54 12.94
N ALA A 150 -12.77 1.45 14.23
CA ALA A 150 -12.91 2.59 15.10
C ALA A 150 -12.17 2.35 16.41
N ASN A 151 -11.54 3.38 16.94
CA ASN A 151 -10.91 3.33 18.26
C ASN A 151 -11.95 3.71 19.33
N VAL A 152 -12.04 2.90 20.37
CA VAL A 152 -12.89 3.20 21.53
C VAL A 152 -12.18 4.23 22.41
N GLY A 153 -12.78 5.39 22.54
CA GLY A 153 -12.33 6.46 23.43
C GLY A 153 -12.90 6.32 24.84
N GLU A 154 -13.41 7.43 25.39
CA GLU A 154 -14.00 7.47 26.73
C GLU A 154 -15.37 6.78 26.74
N ILE A 155 -15.64 6.02 27.80
CA ILE A 155 -16.93 5.38 28.06
C ILE A 155 -17.57 6.07 29.25
N THR A 156 -18.76 6.62 29.05
CA THR A 156 -19.60 7.22 30.11
C THR A 156 -20.75 6.29 30.48
N ASP A 157 -21.63 6.73 31.34
CA ASP A 157 -22.77 5.92 31.78
C ASP A 157 -23.73 5.58 30.64
N ASP A 158 -23.96 6.50 29.71
CA ASP A 158 -24.92 6.40 28.60
C ASP A 158 -24.33 6.47 27.20
N LYS A 159 -23.03 6.83 27.06
CA LYS A 159 -22.38 7.02 25.78
C LYS A 159 -21.00 6.39 25.71
N VAL A 160 -20.59 6.05 24.49
CA VAL A 160 -19.25 5.62 24.12
C VAL A 160 -18.72 6.60 23.08
N VAL A 161 -17.54 7.14 23.31
CA VAL A 161 -16.82 7.96 22.33
C VAL A 161 -16.11 7.01 21.36
N ILE A 162 -16.35 7.20 20.07
CA ILE A 162 -15.74 6.44 18.98
C ILE A 162 -14.94 7.40 18.12
N ASP A 163 -13.67 7.08 17.92
CA ASP A 163 -12.76 7.79 17.06
C ASP A 163 -12.55 7.01 15.76
N LEU A 164 -13.03 7.58 14.67
CA LEU A 164 -12.93 7.03 13.32
C LEU A 164 -11.62 7.43 12.61
N ASN A 165 -10.82 8.29 13.24
CA ASN A 165 -9.52 8.65 12.71
C ASN A 165 -8.58 7.44 12.69
N HIS A 166 -7.64 7.44 11.75
CA HIS A 166 -6.57 6.45 11.78
C HIS A 166 -5.79 6.55 13.11
N PRO A 167 -5.36 5.44 13.74
CA PRO A 167 -4.66 5.45 15.04
C PRO A 167 -3.41 6.34 15.09
N HIS A 168 -2.83 6.62 13.92
CA HIS A 168 -1.65 7.46 13.77
C HIS A 168 -1.94 8.82 13.10
N ALA A 169 -3.22 9.18 12.88
CA ALA A 169 -3.58 10.51 12.38
C ALA A 169 -3.10 11.61 13.34
N GLY A 170 -2.63 12.71 12.78
CA GLY A 170 -2.07 13.84 13.53
C GLY A 170 -0.69 13.61 14.12
N LYS A 171 -0.04 12.47 13.84
CA LYS A 171 1.31 12.16 14.32
C LYS A 171 2.30 12.15 13.16
N ASP A 172 3.43 12.79 13.31
CA ASP A 172 4.54 12.65 12.38
C ASP A 172 5.18 11.27 12.57
N LEU A 173 5.54 10.63 11.47
CA LEU A 173 6.11 9.28 11.46
C LEU A 173 7.60 9.34 11.17
N MET A 174 8.41 8.83 12.08
CA MET A 174 9.86 8.74 11.90
C MET A 174 10.26 7.30 11.62
N PHE A 175 10.87 7.08 10.46
CA PHE A 175 11.41 5.81 10.04
C PHE A 175 12.92 5.79 10.19
N GLU A 176 13.45 4.74 10.78
CA GLU A 176 14.88 4.47 10.87
C GLU A 176 15.13 3.03 10.48
N GLY A 177 16.07 2.79 9.57
CA GLY A 177 16.28 1.42 9.11
C GLY A 177 17.40 1.28 8.10
N LYS A 178 17.37 0.13 7.41
CA LYS A 178 18.38 -0.24 6.42
C LYS A 178 17.74 -0.99 5.25
N ILE A 179 18.20 -0.69 4.05
CA ILE A 179 17.82 -1.42 2.83
C ILE A 179 18.65 -2.71 2.77
N ILE A 180 17.96 -3.85 2.88
CA ILE A 180 18.57 -5.17 2.81
C ILE A 180 18.75 -5.59 1.36
N GLU A 181 17.69 -5.43 0.55
CA GLU A 181 17.69 -5.78 -0.87
C GLU A 181 16.92 -4.75 -1.67
N MET A 182 17.41 -4.48 -2.86
CA MET A 182 16.73 -3.67 -3.86
C MET A 182 17.11 -4.20 -5.25
N ARG A 183 16.12 -4.55 -6.05
CA ARG A 183 16.27 -5.06 -7.41
C ARG A 183 15.02 -4.74 -8.23
N PRO A 184 15.09 -4.79 -9.56
CA PRO A 184 13.90 -4.75 -10.39
C PRO A 184 12.91 -5.87 -9.99
N ALA A 185 11.62 -5.54 -9.93
CA ALA A 185 10.56 -6.52 -9.69
C ALA A 185 10.27 -7.31 -10.97
N THR A 186 9.95 -8.58 -10.84
CA THR A 186 9.49 -9.39 -11.96
C THR A 186 7.97 -9.22 -12.15
N ASN A 187 7.48 -9.38 -13.38
CA ASN A 187 6.04 -9.30 -13.66
C ASN A 187 5.23 -10.28 -12.81
N LYS A 188 5.78 -11.46 -12.54
CA LYS A 188 5.13 -12.47 -11.70
C LYS A 188 4.96 -11.99 -10.25
N GLU A 189 5.97 -11.37 -9.66
CA GLU A 189 5.89 -10.82 -8.31
C GLU A 189 4.88 -9.67 -8.22
N ILE A 190 4.82 -8.82 -9.26
CA ILE A 190 3.83 -7.74 -9.34
C ILE A 190 2.42 -8.33 -9.40
N GLU A 191 2.19 -9.32 -10.28
CA GLU A 191 0.90 -9.99 -10.40
C GLU A 191 0.46 -10.68 -9.11
N GLU A 192 1.36 -11.35 -8.41
CA GLU A 192 1.08 -12.02 -7.13
C GLU A 192 0.61 -11.03 -6.07
N ILE A 193 1.28 -9.89 -5.93
CA ILE A 193 0.90 -8.86 -4.95
C ILE A 193 -0.41 -8.17 -5.35
N VAL A 194 -0.57 -7.79 -6.63
CA VAL A 194 -1.81 -7.16 -7.11
C VAL A 194 -3.01 -8.09 -6.94
N ASN A 195 -2.86 -9.38 -7.23
CA ASN A 195 -3.90 -10.37 -7.01
C ASN A 195 -4.23 -10.54 -5.51
N ALA A 196 -3.23 -10.53 -4.64
CA ALA A 196 -3.44 -10.58 -3.20
C ALA A 196 -4.19 -9.35 -2.67
N MET A 197 -3.89 -8.15 -3.20
CA MET A 197 -4.57 -6.90 -2.83
C MET A 197 -6.01 -6.81 -3.36
N SER A 198 -6.29 -7.37 -4.54
CA SER A 198 -7.62 -7.36 -5.15
C SER A 198 -8.58 -8.40 -4.55
N GLY A 199 -8.17 -9.15 -3.51
CA GLY A 199 -9.01 -10.19 -2.90
C GLY A 199 -9.26 -11.40 -3.81
N GLY A 200 -8.54 -11.50 -4.92
CA GLY A 200 -8.58 -12.64 -5.81
C GLY A 200 -8.02 -13.87 -5.09
N CYS A 201 -8.81 -14.93 -4.99
CA CYS A 201 -8.35 -16.25 -4.61
C CYS A 201 -7.36 -16.74 -5.68
N GLY A 202 -6.11 -16.31 -5.58
CA GLY A 202 -4.98 -16.83 -6.37
C GLY A 202 -4.60 -18.24 -5.93
N GLY A 203 -5.59 -19.10 -5.74
CA GLY A 203 -5.38 -20.52 -5.60
C GLY A 203 -5.08 -21.09 -6.98
N HIS A 204 -3.81 -21.24 -7.28
CA HIS A 204 -3.36 -22.10 -8.37
C HIS A 204 -3.81 -23.52 -8.02
N CYS A 205 -5.02 -23.87 -8.40
CA CYS A 205 -5.49 -25.25 -8.38
C CYS A 205 -4.80 -26.01 -9.52
N GLU A 206 -3.53 -26.38 -9.33
CA GLU A 206 -2.95 -27.47 -10.10
C GLU A 206 -3.68 -28.75 -9.70
N GLY A 207 -4.71 -29.10 -10.43
CA GLY A 207 -5.39 -30.39 -10.19
C GLY A 207 -6.84 -30.48 -10.56
N CYS A 208 -7.52 -29.44 -11.03
CA CYS A 208 -8.88 -29.60 -11.59
C CYS A 208 -8.87 -29.97 -13.07
N GLY A 209 -8.13 -31.03 -13.44
CA GLY A 209 -8.22 -31.72 -14.71
C GLY A 209 -9.36 -32.75 -14.72
N GLY A 210 -10.60 -32.29 -14.52
CA GLY A 210 -11.79 -33.11 -14.68
C GLY A 210 -12.61 -32.59 -15.87
N GLY A 211 -12.46 -33.21 -17.03
CA GLY A 211 -13.18 -32.87 -18.25
C GLY A 211 -14.70 -32.91 -18.04
N CYS A 212 -15.36 -31.81 -18.35
CA CYS A 212 -16.79 -31.79 -18.60
C CYS A 212 -17.02 -32.38 -19.99
N GLY A 213 -17.29 -33.70 -20.05
CA GLY A 213 -17.84 -34.35 -21.21
C GLY A 213 -19.29 -33.93 -21.39
N GLU A 214 -19.63 -33.59 -22.64
CA GLU A 214 -20.99 -33.39 -23.12
C GLU A 214 -21.89 -34.55 -22.75
N GLU A 215 -23.06 -34.26 -22.22
CA GLU A 215 -24.39 -34.67 -22.72
C GLU A 215 -25.50 -34.38 -21.68
N GLY A 216 -26.39 -33.51 -22.04
CA GLY A 216 -27.84 -33.67 -21.99
C GLY A 216 -28.60 -33.48 -20.65
N HIS A 217 -29.56 -32.54 -20.76
CA HIS A 217 -30.88 -32.42 -20.09
C HIS A 217 -31.07 -31.55 -18.87
N HIS A 218 -31.77 -30.44 -19.17
CA HIS A 218 -32.80 -29.70 -18.40
C HIS A 218 -33.09 -30.12 -16.96
N HIS A 219 -33.01 -29.16 -16.05
CA HIS A 219 -34.15 -28.66 -15.28
C HIS A 219 -33.77 -27.33 -14.58
N HIS A 220 -34.70 -26.39 -14.70
CA HIS A 220 -34.81 -25.19 -13.86
C HIS A 220 -34.96 -25.59 -12.40
N ASP A 221 -34.23 -24.88 -11.52
CA ASP A 221 -34.81 -24.31 -10.31
C ASP A 221 -33.85 -23.25 -9.75
N GLU A 222 -34.47 -22.17 -9.32
CA GLU A 222 -33.88 -20.95 -8.74
C GLU A 222 -33.26 -21.29 -7.38
N ASP A 223 -32.33 -20.40 -6.95
CA ASP A 223 -31.75 -20.30 -5.61
C ASP A 223 -30.57 -21.23 -5.25
N GLY A 224 -29.41 -20.58 -5.08
CA GLY A 224 -28.29 -21.24 -4.42
C GLY A 224 -26.91 -20.67 -4.70
N CYS A 225 -26.60 -19.53 -4.10
CA CYS A 225 -25.24 -19.05 -3.97
C CYS A 225 -24.34 -20.09 -3.33
N CYS A 226 -23.24 -20.39 -4.00
CA CYS A 226 -22.18 -21.29 -3.52
C CYS A 226 -21.50 -20.71 -2.26
N GLY A 227 -22.10 -20.94 -1.10
CA GLY A 227 -21.45 -20.86 0.19
C GLY A 227 -20.90 -22.24 0.54
N GLY A 228 -19.66 -22.53 0.17
CA GLY A 228 -18.96 -23.77 0.51
C GLY A 228 -17.65 -23.44 1.17
N GLY A 229 -17.60 -23.42 2.53
CA GLY A 229 -16.38 -23.32 3.29
C GLY A 229 -15.46 -24.50 3.00
N CYS A 230 -14.24 -24.22 2.58
CA CYS A 230 -13.14 -25.18 2.54
C CYS A 230 -12.64 -25.42 3.97
N GLY A 231 -13.29 -26.34 4.67
CA GLY A 231 -12.73 -26.92 5.88
C GLY A 231 -11.87 -28.12 5.57
N HIS A 232 -10.69 -28.15 6.15
CA HIS A 232 -9.76 -29.27 6.29
C HIS A 232 -9.02 -29.77 5.04
N CYS A 233 -7.76 -29.37 4.95
CA CYS A 233 -6.71 -30.25 4.48
C CYS A 233 -5.73 -30.53 5.63
N HIS A 234 -5.52 -31.80 5.89
CA HIS A 234 -4.50 -32.36 6.79
C HIS A 234 -3.10 -32.10 6.25
#